data_d85c2228d1d6aaac799d888cef76b838
#
_entry.id   d85c2228d1d6aaac799d888cef76b838
#
_cell.length_a   1.000
_cell.length_b   1.000
_cell.length_c   1.000
_cell.angle_alpha   90.00
_cell.angle_beta   90.00
_cell.angle_gamma   90.00
#
_symmetry.space_group_name_H-M   'P 1'
#
loop_
_entity.id
_entity.type
_entity.pdbx_description
1 polymer ?
#
loop_
_entity_poly.entity_id
_entity_poly.type
_entity_poly.pdbx_seq_one_letter_code
_entity_poly.pdbx_strand_id
1 'polypeptide(L)'
;MEDRYDVVWPLGRTRVEEVAANERPLDLAGKTIGFIWDYLFKGPEMFEMIKTRLSAEFPGVRYVDYEVFGNIHGSDAEEKASLSALPERLREHGVDAVVLAVGA
;
A
#
# COMPACT_ATOMS: atom_id res chain seq x y z
N MET A 1 41.15 -23.87 22.09
CA MET A 1 40.31 -23.59 20.92
C MET A 1 39.51 -22.32 21.17
N GLU A 2 39.68 -21.33 20.36
CA GLU A 2 38.95 -20.10 20.47
C GLU A 2 37.57 -20.23 19.80
N ASP A 3 36.55 -19.93 20.58
CA ASP A 3 35.23 -19.77 19.99
C ASP A 3 35.15 -18.42 19.27
N ARG A 4 34.77 -18.47 18.01
CA ARG A 4 34.71 -17.28 17.19
C ARG A 4 33.27 -16.95 16.89
N TYR A 5 32.86 -15.75 17.26
CA TYR A 5 31.51 -15.24 16.98
C TYR A 5 31.60 -14.14 15.94
N ASP A 6 30.93 -14.35 14.84
CA ASP A 6 30.80 -13.32 13.81
C ASP A 6 29.70 -12.35 14.19
N VAL A 7 30.04 -11.08 14.29
CA VAL A 7 29.10 -10.01 14.61
C VAL A 7 28.91 -9.13 13.40
N VAL A 8 27.66 -8.94 13.03
CA VAL A 8 27.30 -8.04 11.93
C VAL A 8 27.13 -6.63 12.45
N TRP A 9 27.86 -5.69 11.85
CA TRP A 9 27.73 -4.28 12.21
C TRP A 9 26.38 -3.73 11.77
N PRO A 10 25.54 -3.18 12.68
CA PRO A 10 24.19 -2.74 12.31
C PRO A 10 24.16 -1.55 11.34
N LEU A 11 25.25 -0.80 11.22
CA LEU A 11 25.37 0.29 10.25
C LEU A 11 26.09 -0.11 8.97
N GLY A 12 26.33 -1.41 8.78
CA GLY A 12 26.96 -1.95 7.57
C GLY A 12 26.10 -1.73 6.32
N ARG A 13 26.70 -1.95 5.17
CA ARG A 13 26.03 -1.77 3.87
C ARG A 13 24.80 -2.66 3.77
N THR A 14 23.70 -2.09 3.32
CA THR A 14 22.53 -2.86 2.92
C THR A 14 22.74 -3.39 1.49
N ARG A 15 22.13 -4.54 1.19
CA ARG A 15 22.15 -5.12 -0.16
C ARG A 15 20.96 -4.65 -1.00
N VAL A 16 20.14 -3.79 -0.45
CA VAL A 16 18.95 -3.28 -1.14
C VAL A 16 19.37 -2.10 -2.01
N GLU A 17 19.11 -2.19 -3.31
CA GLU A 17 19.28 -1.06 -4.20
C GLU A 17 18.26 0.02 -3.88
N GLU A 18 18.73 1.27 -3.86
CA GLU A 18 17.83 2.39 -3.77
C GLU A 18 17.12 2.59 -5.10
N VAL A 19 15.80 2.61 -5.05
CA VAL A 19 14.96 2.92 -6.19
C VAL A 19 14.30 4.26 -5.95
N ALA A 20 14.36 5.14 -6.93
CA ALA A 20 13.71 6.44 -6.84
C ALA A 20 12.20 6.27 -6.64
N ALA A 21 11.61 7.07 -5.75
CA ALA A 21 10.18 7.10 -5.58
C ALA A 21 9.48 7.59 -6.85
N ASN A 22 8.29 7.07 -7.11
CA ASN A 22 7.47 7.57 -8.20
C ASN A 22 7.13 9.05 -7.99
N GLU A 23 7.01 9.77 -9.09
CA GLU A 23 6.56 11.15 -9.06
C GLU A 23 5.14 11.21 -8.47
N ARG A 24 4.94 12.13 -7.53
CA ARG A 24 3.64 12.32 -6.89
C ARG A 24 2.74 13.21 -7.74
N PRO A 25 1.43 12.92 -7.80
CA PRO A 25 0.49 13.84 -8.42
C PRO A 25 0.56 15.22 -7.75
N LEU A 26 0.55 16.28 -8.56
CA LEU A 26 0.53 17.66 -8.05
C LEU A 26 -0.80 18.01 -7.42
N ASP A 27 -1.88 17.39 -7.90
CA ASP A 27 -3.25 17.60 -7.44
C ASP A 27 -4.00 16.28 -7.51
N LEU A 28 -4.88 16.04 -6.55
CA LEU A 28 -5.72 14.86 -6.51
C LEU A 28 -7.10 15.06 -7.16
N ALA A 29 -7.44 16.28 -7.60
CA ALA A 29 -8.69 16.54 -8.26
C ALA A 29 -8.85 15.68 -9.53
N GLY A 30 -9.97 14.99 -9.65
CA GLY A 30 -10.25 14.10 -10.77
C GLY A 30 -9.44 12.80 -10.80
N LYS A 31 -8.59 12.56 -9.82
CA LYS A 31 -7.77 11.35 -9.72
C LYS A 31 -8.53 10.22 -9.06
N THR A 32 -8.07 9.00 -9.30
CA THR A 32 -8.62 7.79 -8.70
C THR A 32 -7.67 7.28 -7.61
N ILE A 33 -8.21 7.12 -6.41
CA ILE A 33 -7.47 6.65 -5.24
C ILE A 33 -7.94 5.24 -4.90
N GLY A 34 -7.01 4.30 -4.85
CA GLY A 34 -7.28 2.94 -4.41
C GLY A 34 -7.00 2.78 -2.92
N PHE A 35 -7.89 2.09 -2.22
CA PHE A 35 -7.69 1.73 -0.82
C PHE A 35 -7.27 0.28 -0.74
N ILE A 36 -6.12 0.03 -0.11
CA ILE A 36 -5.54 -1.30 0.05
C ILE A 36 -5.37 -1.58 1.53
N TRP A 37 -5.79 -2.77 1.96
CA TRP A 37 -5.85 -3.11 3.36
C TRP A 37 -5.44 -4.57 3.60
N ASP A 38 -4.73 -4.82 4.71
CA ASP A 38 -4.36 -6.17 5.14
C ASP A 38 -5.38 -6.81 6.09
N TYR A 39 -6.56 -6.19 6.22
CA TYR A 39 -7.69 -6.64 7.03
C TYR A 39 -7.42 -6.68 8.54
N LEU A 40 -6.43 -5.93 8.99
CA LEU A 40 -6.13 -5.75 10.41
C LEU A 40 -6.50 -4.34 10.87
N PHE A 41 -6.97 -4.23 12.09
CA PHE A 41 -7.43 -2.98 12.70
C PHE A 41 -8.63 -2.34 11.98
N LYS A 42 -8.75 -1.04 12.12
CA LYS A 42 -9.94 -0.26 11.73
C LYS A 42 -9.82 0.41 10.37
N GLY A 43 -9.28 -0.31 9.39
CA GLY A 43 -9.08 0.23 8.03
C GLY A 43 -10.33 0.85 7.43
N PRO A 44 -11.48 0.14 7.34
CA PRO A 44 -12.67 0.69 6.71
C PRO A 44 -13.17 1.99 7.34
N GLU A 45 -13.14 2.10 8.66
CA GLU A 45 -13.54 3.31 9.38
C GLU A 45 -12.62 4.49 9.06
N MET A 46 -11.32 4.23 9.02
CA MET A 46 -10.32 5.23 8.62
C MET A 46 -10.49 5.65 7.16
N PHE A 47 -10.77 4.72 6.26
CA PHE A 47 -10.99 5.00 4.85
C PHE A 47 -12.19 5.93 4.63
N GLU A 48 -13.28 5.72 5.33
CA GLU A 48 -14.45 6.60 5.24
C GLU A 48 -14.13 8.03 5.68
N MET A 49 -13.35 8.18 6.74
CA MET A 49 -12.90 9.50 7.19
C MET A 49 -11.99 10.17 6.16
N ILE A 50 -11.07 9.43 5.57
CA ILE A 50 -10.16 9.93 4.54
C ILE A 50 -10.95 10.35 3.31
N LYS A 51 -11.89 9.53 2.83
CA LYS A 51 -12.75 9.88 1.69
C LYS A 51 -13.51 11.18 1.91
N THR A 52 -14.08 11.36 3.08
CA THR A 52 -14.81 12.56 3.45
C THR A 52 -13.92 13.80 3.33
N ARG A 53 -12.72 13.74 3.87
CA ARG A 53 -11.76 14.85 3.84
C ARG A 53 -11.25 15.13 2.44
N LEU A 54 -10.86 14.10 1.71
CA LEU A 54 -10.34 14.25 0.35
C LEU A 54 -11.42 14.79 -0.61
N SER A 55 -12.65 14.30 -0.48
CA SER A 55 -13.75 14.76 -1.32
C SER A 55 -14.08 16.24 -1.09
N ALA A 56 -13.89 16.72 0.14
CA ALA A 56 -14.08 18.14 0.46
C ALA A 56 -12.98 19.03 -0.14
N GLU A 57 -11.76 18.53 -0.26
CA GLU A 57 -10.61 19.31 -0.72
C GLU A 57 -10.35 19.20 -2.23
N PHE A 58 -10.65 18.03 -2.82
CA PHE A 58 -10.30 17.73 -4.22
C PHE A 58 -11.53 17.38 -5.03
N PRO A 59 -12.06 18.32 -5.84
CA PRO A 59 -13.24 18.06 -6.66
C PRO A 59 -13.02 16.93 -7.67
N GLY A 60 -14.01 16.05 -7.78
CA GLY A 60 -13.98 14.97 -8.75
C GLY A 60 -13.07 13.79 -8.39
N VAL A 61 -12.48 13.76 -7.21
CA VAL A 61 -11.69 12.60 -6.76
C VAL A 61 -12.59 11.35 -6.70
N ARG A 62 -12.06 10.22 -7.16
CA ARG A 62 -12.77 8.95 -7.22
C ARG A 62 -12.04 7.92 -6.37
N TYR A 63 -12.77 6.89 -5.95
CA TYR A 63 -12.23 5.87 -5.08
C TYR A 63 -12.50 4.47 -5.61
N VAL A 64 -11.54 3.58 -5.40
CA VAL A 64 -11.69 2.15 -5.58
C VAL A 64 -11.50 1.51 -4.21
N ASP A 65 -12.54 0.87 -3.70
CA ASP A 65 -12.54 0.35 -2.35
C ASP A 65 -11.69 -0.92 -2.21
N TYR A 66 -11.31 -1.22 -0.98
CA TYR A 66 -10.38 -2.30 -0.67
C TYR A 66 -10.89 -3.70 -1.09
N GLU A 67 -12.20 -3.90 -1.17
CA GLU A 67 -12.78 -5.19 -1.56
C GLU A 67 -12.35 -5.60 -2.98
N VAL A 68 -12.09 -4.64 -3.83
CA VAL A 68 -11.62 -4.88 -5.20
C VAL A 68 -10.25 -5.54 -5.20
N PHE A 69 -9.38 -5.17 -4.28
CA PHE A 69 -8.01 -5.65 -4.23
C PHE A 69 -7.83 -6.89 -3.36
N GLY A 70 -8.74 -7.11 -2.42
CA GLY A 70 -8.68 -8.22 -1.49
C GLY A 70 -7.68 -8.04 -0.36
N ASN A 71 -7.55 -9.07 0.46
CA ASN A 71 -6.65 -9.06 1.61
C ASN A 71 -5.20 -9.25 1.15
N ILE A 72 -4.35 -8.29 1.43
CA ILE A 72 -2.94 -8.30 1.05
C ILE A 72 -2.01 -8.80 2.16
N HIS A 73 -2.53 -9.35 3.23
CA HIS A 73 -1.71 -9.83 4.35
C HIS A 73 -0.69 -10.90 3.90
N GLY A 74 -1.13 -11.80 3.03
CA GLY A 74 -0.23 -12.77 2.41
C GLY A 74 0.07 -14.00 3.26
N SER A 75 -0.78 -14.33 4.23
CA SER A 75 -0.59 -15.47 5.12
C SER A 75 -1.06 -16.80 4.52
N ASP A 76 -2.07 -16.78 3.66
CA ASP A 76 -2.60 -17.98 3.01
C ASP A 76 -2.54 -17.88 1.48
N ALA A 77 -3.02 -18.92 0.80
CA ALA A 77 -2.97 -18.99 -0.66
C ALA A 77 -3.84 -17.92 -1.34
N GLU A 78 -5.02 -17.63 -0.78
CA GLU A 78 -5.92 -16.63 -1.32
C GLU A 78 -5.35 -15.22 -1.16
N GLU A 79 -4.81 -14.91 -0.01
CA GLU A 79 -4.15 -13.63 0.26
C GLU A 79 -2.93 -13.43 -0.61
N LYS A 80 -2.12 -14.48 -0.81
CA LYS A 80 -0.97 -14.44 -1.72
C LYS A 80 -1.40 -14.22 -3.17
N ALA A 81 -2.50 -14.83 -3.59
CA ALA A 81 -3.07 -14.61 -4.92
C ALA A 81 -3.54 -13.16 -5.09
N SER A 82 -4.17 -12.58 -4.09
CA SER A 82 -4.58 -11.17 -4.09
C SER A 82 -3.36 -10.24 -4.21
N LEU A 83 -2.32 -10.54 -3.47
CA LEU A 83 -1.08 -9.76 -3.53
C LEU A 83 -0.42 -9.84 -4.92
N SER A 84 -0.37 -11.02 -5.50
CA SER A 84 0.17 -11.22 -6.86
C SER A 84 -0.64 -10.52 -7.94
N ALA A 85 -1.96 -10.44 -7.79
CA ALA A 85 -2.86 -9.79 -8.73
C ALA A 85 -2.93 -8.27 -8.57
N LEU A 86 -2.37 -7.73 -7.50
CA LEU A 86 -2.51 -6.32 -7.16
C LEU A 86 -2.04 -5.36 -8.25
N PRO A 87 -0.87 -5.53 -8.88
CA PRO A 87 -0.43 -4.61 -9.93
C PRO A 87 -1.41 -4.53 -11.10
N GLU A 88 -1.94 -5.66 -11.54
CA GLU A 88 -2.90 -5.72 -12.64
C GLU A 88 -4.22 -5.07 -12.26
N ARG A 89 -4.73 -5.35 -11.07
CA ARG A 89 -5.97 -4.75 -10.56
C ARG A 89 -5.86 -3.24 -10.45
N LEU A 90 -4.73 -2.72 -10.01
CA LEU A 90 -4.49 -1.28 -9.97
C LEU A 90 -4.54 -0.65 -11.36
N ARG A 91 -3.97 -1.31 -12.36
CA ARG A 91 -4.02 -0.84 -13.76
C ARG A 91 -5.43 -0.90 -14.34
N GLU A 92 -6.14 -1.99 -14.13
CA GLU A 92 -7.51 -2.16 -14.63
C GLU A 92 -8.47 -1.09 -14.12
N HIS A 93 -8.30 -0.68 -12.87
CA HIS A 93 -9.13 0.35 -12.25
C HIS A 93 -8.60 1.78 -12.44
N GLY A 94 -7.49 1.94 -13.13
CA GLY A 94 -6.93 3.26 -13.42
C GLY A 94 -6.53 4.04 -12.17
N VAL A 95 -5.97 3.36 -11.18
CA VAL A 95 -5.60 3.96 -9.90
C VAL A 95 -4.38 4.85 -10.05
N ASP A 96 -4.50 6.11 -9.63
CA ASP A 96 -3.43 7.11 -9.70
C ASP A 96 -2.62 7.18 -8.41
N ALA A 97 -3.25 6.93 -7.29
CA ALA A 97 -2.64 6.97 -5.96
C ALA A 97 -3.28 5.94 -5.05
N VAL A 98 -2.56 5.54 -4.01
CA VAL A 98 -2.98 4.48 -3.10
C VAL A 98 -2.93 4.97 -1.66
N VAL A 99 -3.95 4.62 -0.90
CA VAL A 99 -3.92 4.68 0.57
C VAL A 99 -3.79 3.24 1.08
N LEU A 100 -2.70 2.96 1.72
CA LEU A 100 -2.39 1.63 2.24
C LEU A 100 -2.53 1.62 3.76
N ALA A 101 -3.38 0.73 4.27
CA ALA A 101 -3.52 0.50 5.71
C ALA A 101 -2.98 -0.88 6.06
N VAL A 102 -1.92 -0.88 6.84
CA VAL A 102 -1.24 -2.09 7.29
C VAL A 102 -1.25 -2.13 8.82
N GLY A 103 -1.83 -3.19 9.34
CA GLY A 103 -1.79 -3.49 10.77
C GLY A 103 -0.66 -4.46 11.11
N ALA A 104 -0.19 -4.40 12.31
CA ALA A 104 0.83 -5.33 12.80
C ALA A 104 0.23 -6.51 13.52
#